data_1995fedba4e4bce41fe8a65699fd8733
#
_entry.id   1995fedba4e4bce41fe8a65699fd8733
#
_cell.length_a   1.000
_cell.length_b   1.000
_cell.length_c   1.000
_cell.angle_alpha   90.00
_cell.angle_beta   90.00
_cell.angle_gamma   90.00
#
_symmetry.space_group_name_H-M   'P 1'
#
loop_
_entity.id
_entity.type
_entity.pdbx_description
1 polymer ?
#
loop_
_entity_poly.entity_id
_entity_poly.type
_entity_poly.pdbx_seq_one_letter_code
_entity_poly.pdbx_strand_id
1 'polypeptide(L)'
;MRSLRAAAVQMVSSTDPETNIITMKRLVRKAAEQGADWVLLPEYWPLMGKNDTDKLAFAEPLDDGRVDKTCHTRFQTALSETARECGVVLFGGTVPLQSPNAGKVMNTMLVYDRDGNRVGLYHKMHLFGFSGLGERYAEADTILAGNDVPKLSVDDVPLAAGVCYDLRFPEFFRAQQPFDVLLLPAAFTYTTGKAHWELLLRTRAVENQCYVIASAQGGLHESGRRTFGHSMIIDPWGDVLATLPEGEGVICADLDTARLQSVRTRLPALKHRLL
;
A
#
# COMPACT_ATOMS: atom_id res chain seq x y z
N MET A 1 -6.74 -8.23 18.41
CA MET A 1 -7.42 -7.94 17.12
C MET A 1 -8.78 -8.63 17.14
N ARG A 2 -9.90 -7.98 16.81
CA ARG A 2 -11.16 -8.66 16.45
C ARG A 2 -11.03 -9.21 15.04
N SER A 3 -11.77 -10.27 14.69
CA SER A 3 -11.85 -10.71 13.30
C SER A 3 -12.44 -9.57 12.45
N LEU A 4 -11.84 -9.31 11.31
CA LEU A 4 -12.26 -8.26 10.38
C LEU A 4 -12.08 -8.73 8.94
N ARG A 5 -12.83 -8.11 8.01
CA ARG A 5 -12.72 -8.38 6.59
C ARG A 5 -11.85 -7.32 5.91
N ALA A 6 -10.76 -7.76 5.29
CA ALA A 6 -9.85 -6.88 4.57
C ALA A 6 -10.01 -7.01 3.06
N ALA A 7 -9.80 -5.91 2.36
CA ALA A 7 -9.76 -5.87 0.90
C ALA A 7 -8.45 -5.28 0.38
N ALA A 8 -7.94 -5.84 -0.72
CA ALA A 8 -6.91 -5.24 -1.53
C ALA A 8 -7.48 -4.84 -2.90
N VAL A 9 -7.27 -3.60 -3.27
CA VAL A 9 -7.71 -3.03 -4.55
C VAL A 9 -6.57 -3.11 -5.55
N GLN A 10 -6.81 -3.67 -6.72
CA GLN A 10 -5.88 -3.63 -7.85
C GLN A 10 -6.35 -2.62 -8.87
N MET A 11 -5.44 -1.76 -9.33
CA MET A 11 -5.71 -0.75 -10.36
C MET A 11 -4.76 -0.91 -11.55
N VAL A 12 -5.19 -0.36 -12.68
CA VAL A 12 -4.35 -0.08 -13.84
C VAL A 12 -4.42 1.42 -14.10
N SER A 13 -3.75 2.17 -13.23
CA SER A 13 -3.86 3.64 -13.25
C SER A 13 -3.38 4.24 -14.57
N SER A 14 -4.13 5.21 -15.07
CA SER A 14 -3.86 5.96 -16.28
C SER A 14 -2.97 7.18 -16.02
N THR A 15 -2.71 7.95 -17.05
CA THR A 15 -2.03 9.25 -16.98
C THR A 15 -2.95 10.40 -16.57
N ASP A 16 -4.26 10.14 -16.43
CA ASP A 16 -5.26 11.13 -15.99
C ASP A 16 -5.69 10.91 -14.54
N PRO A 17 -5.33 11.79 -13.61
CA PRO A 17 -5.69 11.68 -12.20
C PRO A 17 -7.21 11.67 -11.92
N GLU A 18 -8.02 12.36 -12.71
CA GLU A 18 -9.47 12.39 -12.50
C GLU A 18 -10.09 11.02 -12.78
N THR A 19 -9.69 10.38 -13.87
CA THR A 19 -10.08 9.00 -14.20
C THR A 19 -9.67 8.05 -13.08
N ASN A 20 -8.47 8.22 -12.53
CA ASN A 20 -7.97 7.36 -11.45
C ASN A 20 -8.73 7.59 -10.13
N ILE A 21 -9.14 8.82 -9.81
CA ILE A 21 -10.00 9.12 -8.64
C ILE A 21 -11.36 8.43 -8.79
N ILE A 22 -11.98 8.52 -9.96
CA ILE A 22 -13.27 7.87 -10.24
C ILE A 22 -13.15 6.35 -10.08
N THR A 23 -12.09 5.77 -10.64
CA THR A 23 -11.81 4.33 -10.55
C THR A 23 -11.56 3.90 -9.10
N MET A 24 -10.77 4.64 -8.35
CA MET A 24 -10.49 4.40 -6.93
C MET A 24 -11.79 4.41 -6.12
N LYS A 25 -12.61 5.45 -6.24
CA LYS A 25 -13.90 5.57 -5.54
C LYS A 25 -14.82 4.39 -5.86
N ARG A 26 -14.91 3.97 -7.13
CA ARG A 26 -15.70 2.83 -7.58
C ARG A 26 -15.22 1.51 -6.96
N LEU A 27 -13.91 1.27 -6.94
CA LEU A 27 -13.34 0.03 -6.42
C LEU A 27 -13.42 -0.05 -4.88
N VAL A 28 -13.22 1.06 -4.17
CA VAL A 28 -13.41 1.09 -2.70
C VAL A 28 -14.87 0.84 -2.34
N ARG A 29 -15.82 1.46 -3.07
CA ARG A 29 -17.25 1.18 -2.86
C ARG A 29 -17.57 -0.30 -3.09
N LYS A 30 -17.03 -0.90 -4.14
CA LYS A 30 -17.17 -2.34 -4.40
C LYS A 30 -16.60 -3.20 -3.26
N ALA A 31 -15.48 -2.81 -2.66
CA ALA A 31 -14.93 -3.49 -1.47
C ALA A 31 -15.87 -3.39 -0.27
N ALA A 32 -16.41 -2.20 0.00
CA ALA A 32 -17.38 -1.98 1.07
C ALA A 32 -18.67 -2.80 0.88
N GLU A 33 -19.19 -2.86 -0.36
CA GLU A 33 -20.35 -3.70 -0.71
C GLU A 33 -20.10 -5.21 -0.48
N GLN A 34 -18.82 -5.65 -0.53
CA GLN A 34 -18.41 -7.00 -0.18
C GLN A 34 -18.16 -7.19 1.33
N GLY A 35 -18.47 -6.18 2.14
CA GLY A 35 -18.36 -6.22 3.59
C GLY A 35 -16.96 -5.95 4.13
N ALA A 36 -16.08 -5.30 3.36
CA ALA A 36 -14.76 -4.95 3.84
C ALA A 36 -14.81 -3.90 4.96
N ASP A 37 -14.12 -4.17 6.08
CA ASP A 37 -13.86 -3.20 7.16
C ASP A 37 -12.65 -2.32 6.81
N TRP A 38 -11.64 -2.92 6.15
CA TRP A 38 -10.37 -2.32 5.78
C TRP A 38 -10.13 -2.47 4.29
N VAL A 39 -9.68 -1.40 3.65
CA VAL A 39 -9.37 -1.38 2.22
C VAL A 39 -7.98 -0.79 1.98
N LEU A 40 -7.12 -1.52 1.28
CA LEU A 40 -5.80 -1.05 0.86
C LEU A 40 -5.81 -0.73 -0.64
N LEU A 41 -5.35 0.47 -1.00
CA LEU A 41 -5.10 0.92 -2.38
C LEU A 41 -3.65 0.63 -2.81
N PRO A 42 -3.35 0.57 -4.13
CA PRO A 42 -1.99 0.35 -4.62
C PRO A 42 -1.12 1.60 -4.56
N GLU A 43 0.20 1.41 -4.75
CA GLU A 43 1.15 2.48 -4.97
C GLU A 43 0.83 3.23 -6.28
N TYR A 44 1.06 4.56 -6.31
CA TYR A 44 0.85 5.44 -7.47
C TYR A 44 -0.58 5.39 -8.05
N TRP A 45 -1.58 5.08 -7.22
CA TRP A 45 -2.95 5.02 -7.69
C TRP A 45 -3.44 6.32 -8.35
N PRO A 46 -3.01 7.54 -7.92
CA PRO A 46 -3.49 8.77 -8.53
C PRO A 46 -2.96 9.02 -9.94
N LEU A 47 -1.74 8.51 -10.24
CA LEU A 47 -1.06 8.82 -11.50
C LEU A 47 -0.01 7.77 -11.85
N MET A 48 -0.16 7.14 -13.00
CA MET A 48 0.90 6.39 -13.67
C MET A 48 1.41 7.19 -14.87
N GLY A 49 2.28 8.18 -14.60
CA GLY A 49 2.78 9.13 -15.60
C GLY A 49 3.57 8.49 -16.74
N LYS A 50 3.68 9.19 -17.86
CA LYS A 50 4.53 8.80 -19.00
C LYS A 50 6.01 8.97 -18.65
N ASN A 51 6.33 10.00 -17.86
CA ASN A 51 7.67 10.28 -17.38
C ASN A 51 7.73 10.24 -15.86
N ASP A 52 8.87 9.88 -15.30
CA ASP A 52 9.06 9.85 -13.83
C ASP A 52 8.89 11.23 -13.17
N THR A 53 9.04 12.31 -13.92
CA THR A 53 8.85 13.70 -13.46
C THR A 53 7.40 14.15 -13.41
N ASP A 54 6.47 13.46 -14.08
CA ASP A 54 5.06 13.91 -14.18
C ASP A 54 4.42 14.08 -12.81
N LYS A 55 4.78 13.24 -11.83
CA LYS A 55 4.29 13.31 -10.44
C LYS A 55 4.60 14.63 -9.73
N LEU A 56 5.65 15.36 -10.15
CA LEU A 56 6.04 16.63 -9.55
C LEU A 56 4.95 17.70 -9.70
N ALA A 57 4.24 17.71 -10.84
CA ALA A 57 3.16 18.64 -11.12
C ALA A 57 1.89 18.37 -10.28
N PHE A 58 1.79 17.21 -9.67
CA PHE A 58 0.65 16.75 -8.89
C PHE A 58 0.96 16.58 -7.39
N ALA A 59 2.12 17.06 -6.94
CA ALA A 59 2.50 17.00 -5.55
C ALA A 59 1.61 17.90 -4.69
N GLU A 60 0.90 17.31 -3.74
CA GLU A 60 0.03 18.02 -2.80
C GLU A 60 0.81 18.43 -1.54
N PRO A 61 0.51 19.59 -0.93
CA PRO A 61 0.94 19.83 0.45
C PRO A 61 0.25 18.81 1.37
N LEU A 62 0.91 18.40 2.44
CA LEU A 62 0.26 17.57 3.45
C LEU A 62 -0.86 18.40 4.12
N ASP A 63 -2.09 17.93 4.03
CA ASP A 63 -3.23 18.56 4.73
C ASP A 63 -3.09 18.30 6.24
N ASP A 64 -2.72 19.33 6.98
CA ASP A 64 -2.63 19.33 8.44
C ASP A 64 -3.86 20.00 9.11
N GLY A 65 -4.94 20.20 8.34
CA GLY A 65 -6.15 20.93 8.77
C GLY A 65 -6.00 22.45 8.71
N ARG A 66 -4.86 22.98 8.28
CA ARG A 66 -4.56 24.41 8.13
C ARG A 66 -4.51 24.87 6.68
N VAL A 67 -4.40 23.91 5.75
CA VAL A 67 -4.35 24.20 4.31
C VAL A 67 -5.75 24.67 3.86
N ASP A 68 -5.78 25.82 3.20
CA ASP A 68 -6.99 26.31 2.55
C ASP A 68 -7.49 25.24 1.56
N LYS A 69 -8.72 24.75 1.75
CA LYS A 69 -9.35 23.71 0.94
C LYS A 69 -9.45 24.07 -0.55
N THR A 70 -9.16 25.30 -0.91
CA THR A 70 -9.03 25.75 -2.31
C THR A 70 -7.70 25.35 -2.94
N CYS A 71 -6.71 24.94 -2.17
CA CYS A 71 -5.36 24.66 -2.62
C CYS A 71 -5.07 23.16 -2.64
N HIS A 72 -5.50 22.48 -3.71
CA HIS A 72 -4.78 21.34 -4.30
C HIS A 72 -4.52 20.12 -3.42
N THR A 73 -5.45 19.71 -2.53
CA THR A 73 -5.38 18.46 -1.78
C THR A 73 -6.41 17.43 -2.29
N ARG A 74 -6.63 17.39 -3.59
CA ARG A 74 -7.68 16.58 -4.21
C ARG A 74 -7.56 15.09 -3.95
N PHE A 75 -6.32 14.54 -3.90
CA PHE A 75 -6.12 13.12 -3.59
C PHE A 75 -6.43 12.83 -2.14
N GLN A 76 -5.95 13.67 -1.23
CA GLN A 76 -6.23 13.58 0.20
C GLN A 76 -7.73 13.75 0.48
N THR A 77 -8.37 14.72 -0.16
CA THR A 77 -9.82 14.94 -0.08
C THR A 77 -10.59 13.73 -0.60
N ALA A 78 -10.21 13.19 -1.78
CA ALA A 78 -10.85 12.02 -2.35
C ALA A 78 -10.73 10.78 -1.44
N LEU A 79 -9.58 10.56 -0.79
CA LEU A 79 -9.39 9.47 0.17
C LEU A 79 -10.27 9.64 1.41
N SER A 80 -10.25 10.83 2.03
CA SER A 80 -11.05 11.16 3.23
C SER A 80 -12.55 11.00 2.98
N GLU A 81 -13.06 11.59 1.89
CA GLU A 81 -14.47 11.47 1.50
C GLU A 81 -14.86 10.01 1.24
N THR A 82 -14.03 9.26 0.51
CA THR A 82 -14.33 7.87 0.17
C THR A 82 -14.35 6.97 1.40
N ALA A 83 -13.41 7.15 2.33
CA ALA A 83 -13.39 6.43 3.61
C ALA A 83 -14.68 6.65 4.38
N ARG A 84 -15.12 7.92 4.50
CA ARG A 84 -16.35 8.30 5.19
C ARG A 84 -17.61 7.80 4.47
N GLU A 85 -17.72 7.99 3.16
CA GLU A 85 -18.87 7.57 2.36
C GLU A 85 -19.09 6.07 2.40
N CYS A 86 -18.00 5.29 2.41
CA CYS A 86 -18.04 3.83 2.42
C CYS A 86 -18.02 3.24 3.84
N GLY A 87 -17.75 4.03 4.88
CA GLY A 87 -17.66 3.57 6.27
C GLY A 87 -16.51 2.58 6.53
N VAL A 88 -15.41 2.69 5.77
CA VAL A 88 -14.25 1.79 5.84
C VAL A 88 -13.02 2.51 6.38
N VAL A 89 -12.10 1.77 6.99
CA VAL A 89 -10.73 2.25 7.15
C VAL A 89 -10.04 2.15 5.78
N LEU A 90 -9.54 3.28 5.29
CA LEU A 90 -8.89 3.34 3.98
C LEU A 90 -7.39 3.58 4.12
N PHE A 91 -6.61 2.56 3.79
CA PHE A 91 -5.16 2.67 3.59
C PHE A 91 -4.93 3.15 2.16
N GLY A 92 -4.62 4.43 2.01
CA GLY A 92 -4.74 5.20 0.78
C GLY A 92 -3.67 4.92 -0.28
N GLY A 93 -3.06 3.73 -0.29
CA GLY A 93 -2.00 3.43 -1.24
C GLY A 93 -0.88 4.44 -1.14
N THR A 94 -0.47 5.04 -2.25
CA THR A 94 0.43 6.20 -2.15
C THR A 94 0.00 7.37 -3.03
N VAL A 95 0.26 8.57 -2.51
CA VAL A 95 0.08 9.85 -3.20
C VAL A 95 1.39 10.64 -3.21
N PRO A 96 1.66 11.47 -4.23
CA PRO A 96 2.80 12.37 -4.25
C PRO A 96 2.52 13.56 -3.33
N LEU A 97 3.32 13.72 -2.27
CA LEU A 97 3.30 14.92 -1.42
C LEU A 97 4.52 15.80 -1.69
N GLN A 98 4.36 17.10 -1.46
CA GLN A 98 5.46 18.03 -1.53
C GLN A 98 6.58 17.65 -0.56
N SER A 99 7.81 17.80 -0.99
CA SER A 99 8.99 17.55 -0.17
C SER A 99 9.75 18.86 0.10
N PRO A 100 10.57 18.93 1.15
CA PRO A 100 11.43 20.07 1.39
C PRO A 100 12.51 20.25 0.31
N ASN A 101 12.72 19.26 -0.54
CA ASN A 101 13.71 19.29 -1.61
C ASN A 101 13.05 19.62 -2.94
N ALA A 102 13.40 20.77 -3.53
CA ALA A 102 12.89 21.18 -4.84
C ALA A 102 13.21 20.12 -5.91
N GLY A 103 12.23 19.79 -6.74
CA GLY A 103 12.35 18.77 -7.79
C GLY A 103 12.15 17.33 -7.34
N LYS A 104 11.74 17.11 -6.08
CA LYS A 104 11.37 15.80 -5.56
C LYS A 104 10.02 15.82 -4.85
N VAL A 105 9.37 14.67 -4.76
CA VAL A 105 8.17 14.46 -3.96
C VAL A 105 8.43 13.43 -2.87
N MET A 106 7.57 13.37 -1.85
CA MET A 106 7.46 12.22 -0.94
C MET A 106 6.44 11.24 -1.53
N ASN A 107 6.82 9.97 -1.66
CA ASN A 107 5.88 8.90 -2.02
C ASN A 107 5.22 8.40 -0.72
N THR A 108 3.97 8.80 -0.47
CA THR A 108 3.38 8.75 0.87
C THR A 108 2.11 7.91 0.91
N MET A 109 2.08 6.91 1.79
CA MET A 109 0.85 6.23 2.19
C MET A 109 0.16 7.06 3.29
N LEU A 110 -1.14 7.31 3.10
CA LEU A 110 -2.01 7.98 4.08
C LEU A 110 -3.04 7.00 4.59
N VAL A 111 -3.42 7.11 5.86
CA VAL A 111 -4.43 6.24 6.49
C VAL A 111 -5.57 7.08 7.00
N TYR A 112 -6.79 6.72 6.61
CA TYR A 112 -8.03 7.39 7.02
C TYR A 112 -8.94 6.42 7.78
N ASP A 113 -9.53 6.92 8.87
CA ASP A 113 -10.57 6.20 9.60
C ASP A 113 -11.94 6.26 8.87
N ARG A 114 -12.95 5.64 9.47
CA ARG A 114 -14.31 5.56 8.91
C ARG A 114 -15.05 6.91 8.88
N ASP A 115 -14.56 7.89 9.64
CA ASP A 115 -15.10 9.26 9.66
C ASP A 115 -14.38 10.18 8.65
N GLY A 116 -13.35 9.64 7.97
CA GLY A 116 -12.51 10.37 7.01
C GLY A 116 -11.40 11.20 7.66
N ASN A 117 -11.11 10.98 8.94
CA ASN A 117 -9.96 11.62 9.60
C ASN A 117 -8.68 10.89 9.25
N ARG A 118 -7.61 11.66 8.99
CA ARG A 118 -6.29 11.06 8.80
C ARG A 118 -5.72 10.60 10.15
N VAL A 119 -5.51 9.30 10.31
CA VAL A 119 -5.01 8.66 11.54
C VAL A 119 -3.59 8.13 11.42
N GLY A 120 -2.99 8.21 10.23
CA GLY A 120 -1.61 7.79 10.03
C GLY A 120 -1.04 8.18 8.67
N LEU A 121 0.27 8.10 8.57
CA LEU A 121 1.01 8.26 7.32
C LEU A 121 2.34 7.48 7.35
N TYR A 122 2.86 7.18 6.17
CA TYR A 122 4.20 6.63 5.99
C TYR A 122 4.82 7.14 4.69
N HIS A 123 6.00 7.71 4.76
CA HIS A 123 6.82 8.10 3.61
C HIS A 123 7.74 6.95 3.21
N LYS A 124 7.66 6.50 1.95
CA LYS A 124 8.49 5.40 1.43
C LYS A 124 9.97 5.64 1.72
N MET A 125 10.60 4.66 2.37
CA MET A 125 11.98 4.75 2.85
C MET A 125 12.98 4.23 1.81
N HIS A 126 12.69 3.07 1.20
CA HIS A 126 13.59 2.47 0.23
C HIS A 126 13.12 2.76 -1.19
N LEU A 127 13.95 3.48 -1.93
CA LEU A 127 13.66 3.93 -3.29
C LEU A 127 14.17 2.92 -4.31
N PHE A 128 13.30 2.56 -5.27
CA PHE A 128 13.61 1.55 -6.26
C PHE A 128 14.63 2.07 -7.28
N GLY A 129 15.72 1.29 -7.44
CA GLY A 129 16.70 1.44 -8.48
C GLY A 129 16.94 0.11 -9.17
N PHE A 130 16.86 0.07 -10.50
CA PHE A 130 17.11 -1.11 -11.30
C PHE A 130 17.67 -0.71 -12.66
N SER A 131 18.69 -1.45 -13.12
CA SER A 131 19.25 -1.29 -14.46
C SER A 131 19.58 -2.67 -15.02
N GLY A 132 18.87 -3.09 -16.05
CA GLY A 132 19.07 -4.38 -16.70
C GLY A 132 17.88 -4.78 -17.56
N LEU A 133 18.06 -5.78 -18.43
CA LEU A 133 17.01 -6.34 -19.28
C LEU A 133 16.28 -5.30 -20.15
N GLY A 134 16.96 -4.22 -20.53
CA GLY A 134 16.35 -3.12 -21.30
C GLY A 134 15.54 -2.12 -20.48
N GLU A 135 15.48 -2.27 -19.16
CA GLU A 135 14.74 -1.38 -18.25
C GLU A 135 15.70 -0.58 -17.35
N ARG A 136 15.37 0.65 -17.05
CA ARG A 136 16.05 1.49 -16.08
C ARG A 136 15.03 2.23 -15.22
N TYR A 137 15.19 2.13 -13.90
CA TYR A 137 14.42 2.84 -12.89
C TYR A 137 15.36 3.52 -11.91
N ALA A 138 15.04 4.75 -11.52
CA ALA A 138 15.82 5.55 -10.57
C ALA A 138 14.88 6.47 -9.76
N GLU A 139 14.09 5.88 -8.86
CA GLU A 139 13.12 6.66 -8.05
C GLU A 139 13.80 7.81 -7.29
N ALA A 140 15.04 7.63 -6.87
CA ALA A 140 15.81 8.66 -6.14
C ALA A 140 16.01 9.97 -6.93
N ASP A 141 15.83 9.96 -8.26
CA ASP A 141 15.93 11.17 -9.06
C ASP A 141 14.77 12.15 -8.79
N THR A 142 13.56 11.62 -8.51
CA THR A 142 12.31 12.40 -8.37
C THR A 142 11.61 12.21 -7.02
N ILE A 143 12.07 11.29 -6.18
CA ILE A 143 11.50 11.00 -4.87
C ILE A 143 12.54 11.26 -3.79
N LEU A 144 12.12 11.89 -2.69
CA LEU A 144 12.89 12.01 -1.46
C LEU A 144 12.52 10.85 -0.54
N ALA A 145 13.50 10.09 -0.07
CA ALA A 145 13.29 9.00 0.87
C ALA A 145 12.77 9.50 2.21
N GLY A 146 11.81 8.76 2.79
CA GLY A 146 11.46 8.90 4.19
C GLY A 146 12.59 8.42 5.11
N ASN A 147 12.55 8.80 6.36
CA ASN A 147 13.57 8.46 7.35
C ASN A 147 12.98 7.85 8.64
N ASP A 148 11.66 7.73 8.73
CA ASP A 148 10.97 7.25 9.92
C ASP A 148 10.38 5.87 9.72
N VAL A 149 10.70 4.96 10.63
CA VAL A 149 10.05 3.65 10.71
C VAL A 149 8.63 3.86 11.24
N PRO A 150 7.58 3.48 10.48
CA PRO A 150 6.21 3.79 10.88
C PRO A 150 5.79 3.02 12.13
N LYS A 151 4.98 3.67 12.96
CA LYS A 151 4.28 3.05 14.10
C LYS A 151 2.80 3.32 13.91
N LEU A 152 2.09 2.35 13.35
CA LEU A 152 0.69 2.48 13.01
C LEU A 152 -0.16 1.53 13.84
N SER A 153 -1.33 1.99 14.24
CA SER A 153 -2.37 1.18 14.87
C SER A 153 -3.74 1.70 14.44
N VAL A 154 -4.64 0.81 14.04
CA VAL A 154 -6.02 1.14 13.68
C VAL A 154 -6.92 0.06 14.27
N ASP A 155 -8.08 0.45 14.80
CA ASP A 155 -9.01 -0.48 15.48
C ASP A 155 -8.31 -1.33 16.58
N ASP A 156 -7.35 -0.74 17.31
CA ASP A 156 -6.50 -1.41 18.30
C ASP A 156 -5.63 -2.55 17.73
N VAL A 157 -5.45 -2.61 16.40
CA VAL A 157 -4.58 -3.58 15.74
C VAL A 157 -3.25 -2.92 15.39
N PRO A 158 -2.13 -3.41 15.92
CA PRO A 158 -0.80 -2.92 15.53
C PRO A 158 -0.47 -3.37 14.10
N LEU A 159 0.00 -2.41 13.30
CA LEU A 159 0.26 -2.58 11.88
C LEU A 159 1.73 -2.34 11.53
N ALA A 160 2.24 -3.12 10.60
CA ALA A 160 3.42 -2.75 9.84
C ALA A 160 3.01 -2.19 8.48
N ALA A 161 3.76 -1.23 7.99
CA ALA A 161 3.59 -0.67 6.66
C ALA A 161 4.92 -0.62 5.90
N GLY A 162 4.84 -0.90 4.60
CA GLY A 162 5.92 -0.69 3.65
C GLY A 162 5.32 -0.36 2.29
N VAL A 163 6.11 0.19 1.39
CA VAL A 163 5.70 0.52 0.03
C VAL A 163 6.64 -0.16 -0.96
N CYS A 164 6.10 -1.07 -1.77
CA CYS A 164 6.76 -1.64 -2.93
C CYS A 164 8.17 -2.19 -2.64
N TYR A 165 9.21 -1.41 -2.92
CA TYR A 165 10.61 -1.82 -2.77
C TYR A 165 11.01 -2.13 -1.32
N ASP A 166 10.32 -1.55 -0.32
CA ASP A 166 10.51 -1.87 1.10
C ASP A 166 10.36 -3.38 1.36
N LEU A 167 9.58 -4.09 0.54
CA LEU A 167 9.39 -5.53 0.63
C LEU A 167 10.70 -6.33 0.63
N ARG A 168 11.78 -5.79 0.07
CA ARG A 168 13.07 -6.47 -0.04
C ARG A 168 13.93 -6.41 1.22
N PHE A 169 13.53 -5.59 2.19
CA PHE A 169 14.32 -5.29 3.40
C PHE A 169 13.66 -5.89 4.64
N PRO A 170 14.02 -7.14 5.03
CA PRO A 170 13.41 -7.81 6.19
C PRO A 170 13.66 -7.06 7.49
N GLU A 171 14.83 -6.43 7.65
CA GLU A 171 15.19 -5.61 8.81
C GLU A 171 14.23 -4.44 9.03
N PHE A 172 13.70 -3.84 7.96
CA PHE A 172 12.73 -2.76 8.02
C PHE A 172 11.42 -3.20 8.70
N PHE A 173 10.90 -4.39 8.37
CA PHE A 173 9.70 -4.93 9.01
C PHE A 173 10.00 -5.43 10.43
N ARG A 174 11.19 -5.97 10.66
CA ARG A 174 11.61 -6.35 12.03
C ARG A 174 11.68 -5.16 12.98
N ALA A 175 12.07 -3.98 12.49
CA ALA A 175 12.10 -2.74 13.28
C ALA A 175 10.70 -2.26 13.68
N GLN A 176 9.63 -2.70 12.99
CA GLN A 176 8.24 -2.33 13.28
C GLN A 176 7.53 -3.27 14.27
N GLN A 177 8.14 -4.38 14.66
CA GLN A 177 7.55 -5.33 15.61
C GLN A 177 7.22 -4.69 16.98
N PRO A 178 6.13 -5.09 17.69
CA PRO A 178 5.17 -6.12 17.30
C PRO A 178 4.06 -5.59 16.37
N PHE A 179 3.57 -6.41 15.44
CA PHE A 179 2.40 -6.11 14.61
C PHE A 179 1.63 -7.39 14.23
N ASP A 180 0.36 -7.25 13.87
CA ASP A 180 -0.54 -8.34 13.49
C ASP A 180 -0.80 -8.40 11.99
N VAL A 181 -0.75 -7.24 11.32
CA VAL A 181 -1.00 -7.11 9.88
C VAL A 181 0.08 -6.24 9.24
N LEU A 182 0.57 -6.67 8.08
CA LEU A 182 1.48 -5.94 7.23
C LEU A 182 0.74 -5.42 6.00
N LEU A 183 0.87 -4.13 5.73
CA LEU A 183 0.27 -3.43 4.59
C LEU A 183 1.34 -3.14 3.55
N LEU A 184 1.09 -3.49 2.29
CA LEU A 184 2.05 -3.30 1.21
C LEU A 184 1.40 -2.81 -0.09
N PRO A 185 1.17 -1.52 -0.29
CA PRO A 185 0.88 -0.97 -1.59
C PRO A 185 2.11 -1.06 -2.51
N ALA A 186 1.91 -1.41 -3.79
CA ALA A 186 3.01 -1.60 -4.72
C ALA A 186 2.66 -1.30 -6.19
N ALA A 187 3.72 -1.02 -6.96
CA ALA A 187 3.73 -0.98 -8.42
C ALA A 187 4.95 -1.76 -8.95
N PHE A 188 5.06 -3.02 -8.56
CA PHE A 188 6.16 -3.90 -8.98
C PHE A 188 6.22 -4.01 -10.50
N THR A 189 7.41 -3.88 -11.08
CA THR A 189 7.60 -4.14 -12.51
C THR A 189 7.23 -5.58 -12.83
N TYR A 190 6.76 -5.83 -14.04
CA TYR A 190 6.40 -7.19 -14.48
C TYR A 190 7.55 -8.18 -14.31
N THR A 191 8.76 -7.76 -14.71
CA THR A 191 9.98 -8.58 -14.67
C THR A 191 10.32 -9.04 -13.26
N THR A 192 10.45 -8.11 -12.32
CA THR A 192 10.82 -8.45 -10.94
C THR A 192 9.66 -9.05 -10.15
N GLY A 193 8.43 -8.67 -10.49
CA GLY A 193 7.22 -9.18 -9.85
C GLY A 193 7.04 -10.68 -10.13
N LYS A 194 7.15 -11.08 -11.39
CA LYS A 194 7.05 -12.49 -11.80
C LYS A 194 8.05 -13.40 -11.05
N ALA A 195 9.23 -12.89 -10.74
CA ALA A 195 10.28 -13.67 -10.09
C ALA A 195 10.19 -13.66 -8.55
N HIS A 196 9.72 -12.56 -7.94
CA HIS A 196 9.96 -12.33 -6.51
C HIS A 196 8.71 -12.00 -5.69
N TRP A 197 7.63 -11.48 -6.29
CA TRP A 197 6.51 -10.89 -5.58
C TRP A 197 5.87 -11.82 -4.56
N GLU A 198 5.34 -12.95 -5.03
CA GLU A 198 4.69 -13.93 -4.16
C GLU A 198 5.65 -14.50 -3.11
N LEU A 199 6.87 -14.87 -3.55
CA LEU A 199 7.89 -15.41 -2.65
C LEU A 199 8.17 -14.46 -1.49
N LEU A 200 8.40 -13.18 -1.77
CA LEU A 200 8.71 -12.20 -0.74
C LEU A 200 7.52 -11.94 0.19
N LEU A 201 6.30 -11.79 -0.34
CA LEU A 201 5.12 -11.57 0.47
C LEU A 201 4.85 -12.72 1.43
N ARG A 202 4.90 -13.95 0.95
CA ARG A 202 4.72 -15.14 1.78
C ARG A 202 5.81 -15.27 2.83
N THR A 203 7.06 -14.94 2.47
CA THR A 203 8.16 -14.89 3.43
C THR A 203 7.89 -13.89 4.54
N ARG A 204 7.43 -12.66 4.21
CA ARG A 204 7.07 -11.64 5.22
C ARG A 204 5.96 -12.11 6.16
N ALA A 205 4.94 -12.79 5.62
CA ALA A 205 3.87 -13.36 6.44
C ALA A 205 4.41 -14.40 7.43
N VAL A 206 5.20 -15.36 6.94
CA VAL A 206 5.72 -16.48 7.74
C VAL A 206 6.72 -16.02 8.79
N GLU A 207 7.73 -15.24 8.40
CA GLU A 207 8.80 -14.82 9.32
C GLU A 207 8.32 -13.86 10.41
N ASN A 208 7.28 -13.05 10.13
CA ASN A 208 6.70 -12.11 11.10
C ASN A 208 5.44 -12.67 11.78
N GLN A 209 4.98 -13.85 11.37
CA GLN A 209 3.75 -14.49 11.88
C GLN A 209 2.59 -13.50 11.92
N CYS A 210 2.31 -12.87 10.77
CA CYS A 210 1.32 -11.83 10.58
C CYS A 210 0.49 -12.05 9.32
N TYR A 211 -0.68 -11.42 9.22
CA TYR A 211 -1.37 -11.28 7.95
C TYR A 211 -0.62 -10.30 7.04
N VAL A 212 -0.69 -10.51 5.72
CA VAL A 212 -0.19 -9.57 4.72
C VAL A 212 -1.34 -9.18 3.80
N ILE A 213 -1.56 -7.87 3.64
CA ILE A 213 -2.46 -7.29 2.65
C ILE A 213 -1.58 -6.54 1.65
N ALA A 214 -1.50 -7.04 0.42
CA ALA A 214 -0.71 -6.46 -0.64
C ALA A 214 -1.61 -6.00 -1.79
N SER A 215 -1.61 -4.71 -2.06
CA SER A 215 -2.38 -4.09 -3.13
C SER A 215 -1.42 -3.60 -4.22
N ALA A 216 -1.66 -3.99 -5.47
CA ALA A 216 -0.73 -3.75 -6.56
C ALA A 216 -1.35 -3.01 -7.75
N GLN A 217 -0.53 -2.28 -8.49
CA GLN A 217 -0.82 -1.92 -9.86
C GLN A 217 -0.63 -3.16 -10.74
N GLY A 218 -1.57 -3.45 -11.66
CA GLY A 218 -1.58 -4.74 -12.35
C GLY A 218 -2.04 -4.71 -13.80
N GLY A 219 -1.12 -4.53 -14.73
CA GLY A 219 -1.42 -4.57 -16.15
C GLY A 219 -0.50 -3.69 -17.00
N LEU A 220 -0.90 -3.49 -18.23
CA LEU A 220 -0.26 -2.54 -19.15
C LEU A 220 -0.93 -1.17 -19.01
N HIS A 221 -0.18 -0.20 -18.51
CA HIS A 221 -0.64 1.17 -18.32
C HIS A 221 -0.58 1.97 -19.62
N GLU A 222 -1.40 3.01 -19.71
CA GLU A 222 -1.40 3.96 -20.82
C GLU A 222 -0.02 4.59 -21.09
N SER A 223 0.79 4.75 -20.05
CA SER A 223 2.18 5.21 -20.12
C SER A 223 3.13 4.24 -20.86
N GLY A 224 2.68 3.03 -21.19
CA GLY A 224 3.50 1.96 -21.72
C GLY A 224 4.20 1.09 -20.66
N ARG A 225 4.17 1.51 -19.38
CA ARG A 225 4.72 0.74 -18.27
C ARG A 225 3.86 -0.51 -18.03
N ARG A 226 4.49 -1.65 -17.74
CA ARG A 226 3.80 -2.86 -17.34
C ARG A 226 4.14 -3.22 -15.89
N THR A 227 3.10 -3.40 -15.08
CA THR A 227 3.21 -3.84 -13.68
C THR A 227 2.67 -5.25 -13.50
N PHE A 228 3.12 -5.94 -12.47
CA PHE A 228 2.88 -7.37 -12.32
C PHE A 228 1.47 -7.72 -11.82
N GLY A 229 0.84 -6.83 -11.05
CA GLY A 229 -0.42 -7.14 -10.40
C GLY A 229 -0.27 -8.13 -9.25
N HIS A 230 -1.10 -9.16 -9.26
CA HIS A 230 -1.11 -10.20 -8.22
C HIS A 230 -1.31 -9.62 -6.82
N SER A 231 -2.25 -8.65 -6.69
CA SER A 231 -2.71 -8.24 -5.36
C SER A 231 -3.08 -9.46 -4.56
N MET A 232 -2.71 -9.50 -3.27
CA MET A 232 -2.72 -10.73 -2.51
C MET A 232 -3.04 -10.49 -1.04
N ILE A 233 -3.82 -11.40 -0.43
CA ILE A 233 -4.01 -11.46 1.02
C ILE A 233 -3.49 -12.81 1.49
N ILE A 234 -2.63 -12.80 2.52
CA ILE A 234 -1.89 -13.98 2.98
C ILE A 234 -2.06 -14.12 4.49
N ASP A 235 -2.23 -15.35 4.96
CA ASP A 235 -2.36 -15.64 6.39
C ASP A 235 -0.99 -15.77 7.09
N PRO A 236 -0.95 -15.80 8.43
CA PRO A 236 0.29 -15.90 9.19
C PRO A 236 1.11 -17.19 9.00
N TRP A 237 0.53 -18.20 8.34
CA TRP A 237 1.20 -19.45 8.00
C TRP A 237 1.82 -19.42 6.59
N GLY A 238 1.49 -18.39 5.81
CA GLY A 238 1.93 -18.20 4.43
C GLY A 238 0.94 -18.74 3.39
N ASP A 239 -0.28 -19.10 3.80
CA ASP A 239 -1.33 -19.51 2.87
C ASP A 239 -1.93 -18.29 2.17
N VAL A 240 -2.03 -18.35 0.83
CA VAL A 240 -2.65 -17.29 0.02
C VAL A 240 -4.17 -17.45 0.12
N LEU A 241 -4.82 -16.50 0.80
CA LEU A 241 -6.27 -16.49 1.00
C LEU A 241 -7.03 -15.97 -0.23
N ALA A 242 -6.45 -14.97 -0.91
CA ALA A 242 -7.01 -14.40 -2.13
C ALA A 242 -5.90 -13.79 -2.99
N THR A 243 -6.08 -13.84 -4.32
CA THR A 243 -5.18 -13.20 -5.28
C THR A 243 -5.95 -12.73 -6.52
N LEU A 244 -5.49 -11.62 -7.13
CA LEU A 244 -5.97 -11.11 -8.41
C LEU A 244 -4.78 -10.93 -9.36
N PRO A 245 -4.64 -11.76 -10.42
CA PRO A 245 -3.45 -11.74 -11.27
C PRO A 245 -3.23 -10.43 -12.02
N GLU A 246 -4.09 -10.06 -12.95
CA GLU A 246 -3.96 -8.83 -13.76
C GLU A 246 -5.32 -8.11 -13.87
N GLY A 247 -5.28 -6.85 -14.29
CA GLY A 247 -6.46 -6.01 -14.47
C GLY A 247 -6.97 -5.34 -13.20
N GLU A 248 -8.04 -4.59 -13.32
CA GLU A 248 -8.68 -3.92 -12.20
C GLU A 248 -9.59 -4.85 -11.41
N GLY A 249 -9.61 -4.69 -10.11
CA GLY A 249 -10.51 -5.45 -9.26
C GLY A 249 -10.30 -5.29 -7.77
N VAL A 250 -11.05 -6.10 -7.04
CA VAL A 250 -11.00 -6.15 -5.58
C VAL A 250 -10.97 -7.61 -5.16
N ILE A 251 -10.10 -7.94 -4.24
CA ILE A 251 -10.09 -9.20 -3.50
C ILE A 251 -10.35 -8.94 -2.03
N CYS A 252 -11.07 -9.85 -1.38
CA CYS A 252 -11.37 -9.79 0.04
C CYS A 252 -11.02 -11.10 0.73
N ALA A 253 -10.62 -11.02 1.99
CA ALA A 253 -10.46 -12.15 2.88
C ALA A 253 -10.72 -11.75 4.33
N ASP A 254 -11.12 -12.74 5.15
CA ASP A 254 -11.32 -12.54 6.57
C ASP A 254 -9.98 -12.75 7.30
N LEU A 255 -9.63 -11.80 8.16
CA LEU A 255 -8.46 -11.88 9.04
C LEU A 255 -8.92 -12.41 10.40
N ASP A 256 -8.70 -13.70 10.63
CA ASP A 256 -9.16 -14.38 11.83
C ASP A 256 -8.12 -14.29 12.97
N THR A 257 -8.52 -13.68 14.08
CA THR A 257 -7.69 -13.57 15.29
C THR A 257 -7.31 -14.93 15.87
N ALA A 258 -8.23 -15.91 15.83
CA ALA A 258 -7.95 -17.25 16.36
C ALA A 258 -6.86 -17.94 15.51
N ARG A 259 -6.87 -17.75 14.19
CA ARG A 259 -5.82 -18.25 13.30
C ARG A 259 -4.47 -17.65 13.63
N LEU A 260 -4.38 -16.32 13.78
CA LEU A 260 -3.14 -15.62 14.16
C LEU A 260 -2.56 -16.16 15.47
N GLN A 261 -3.41 -16.26 16.50
CA GLN A 261 -3.00 -16.78 17.81
C GLN A 261 -2.56 -18.24 17.74
N SER A 262 -3.28 -19.07 16.99
CA SER A 262 -2.95 -20.49 16.81
C SER A 262 -1.55 -20.66 16.20
N VAL A 263 -1.24 -19.90 15.14
CA VAL A 263 0.10 -19.93 14.51
C VAL A 263 1.18 -19.53 15.50
N ARG A 264 1.03 -18.41 16.19
CA ARG A 264 2.00 -17.89 17.16
C ARG A 264 2.17 -18.79 18.41
N THR A 265 1.14 -19.53 18.79
CA THR A 265 1.20 -20.46 19.92
C THR A 265 1.89 -21.76 19.53
N ARG A 266 1.55 -22.32 18.37
CA ARG A 266 2.11 -23.61 17.92
C ARG A 266 3.57 -23.51 17.47
N LEU A 267 3.95 -22.37 16.88
CA LEU A 267 5.31 -22.08 16.44
C LEU A 267 5.75 -20.72 16.98
N PRO A 268 6.18 -20.60 18.26
CA PRO A 268 6.47 -19.30 18.89
C PRO A 268 7.84 -18.72 18.42
N ALA A 269 8.09 -18.70 17.10
CA ALA A 269 9.34 -18.28 16.49
C ALA A 269 9.74 -16.84 16.86
N LEU A 270 8.78 -15.93 16.99
CA LEU A 270 9.05 -14.55 17.41
C LEU A 270 9.61 -14.46 18.85
N LYS A 271 9.24 -15.39 19.74
CA LYS A 271 9.75 -15.47 21.11
C LYS A 271 11.13 -16.15 21.17
N HIS A 272 11.50 -16.91 20.17
CA HIS A 272 12.80 -17.60 20.09
C HIS A 272 13.90 -16.73 19.49
N ARG A 273 13.57 -15.50 19.03
CA ARG A 273 14.56 -14.53 18.55
C ARG A 273 15.55 -14.16 19.64
N LEU A 274 16.85 -14.16 19.26
CA LEU A 274 17.96 -13.75 20.12
C LEU A 274 18.58 -12.41 19.68
N LEU A 275 18.28 -11.92 18.45
CA LEU A 275 18.80 -10.68 17.85
C LEU A 275 17.65 -9.71 17.57
#